data_343068d130a43435b84bcaa5577be96a
#
_entry.id   343068d130a43435b84bcaa5577be96a
#
_cell.length_a   1.000
_cell.length_b   1.000
_cell.length_c   1.000
_cell.angle_alpha   90.00
_cell.angle_beta   90.00
_cell.angle_gamma   90.00
#
_symmetry.space_group_name_H-M   'P 1'
#
loop_
_entity.id
_entity.type
_entity.pdbx_description
1 polymer ?
#
loop_
_entity_poly.entity_id
_entity_poly.type
_entity_poly.pdbx_seq_one_letter_code
_entity_poly.pdbx_strand_id
1 'polypeptide(L)'
;MKKLIFCALLCLSSLGIYAQRDSTTFKGYIQNKEYDVYLKIDFYANNVTVPGQEIFGTMAGYFGDKKDSRKWLITDAQIDGKVAHISITNDYGSEDLTADLTLLPNGTYELHQLSGSNLKIARNRKWVKIPKKLIFVFPNKDKH
;
A
#
# COMPACT_ATOMS: atom_id res chain seq x y z
N MET A 1 13.35 41.55 -27.58
CA MET A 1 12.58 41.71 -26.34
C MET A 1 11.40 40.79 -26.24
N LYS A 2 10.59 40.66 -27.30
CA LYS A 2 9.43 39.75 -27.27
C LYS A 2 9.79 38.29 -27.08
N LYS A 3 10.95 37.85 -27.58
CA LYS A 3 11.42 36.47 -27.42
C LYS A 3 11.78 36.11 -25.99
N LEU A 4 12.27 37.04 -25.20
CA LEU A 4 12.62 36.81 -23.80
C LEU A 4 11.39 36.62 -22.94
N ILE A 5 10.31 37.35 -23.18
CA ILE A 5 9.05 37.24 -22.48
C ILE A 5 8.41 35.88 -22.75
N PHE A 6 8.50 35.40 -23.99
CA PHE A 6 7.97 34.10 -24.40
C PHE A 6 8.67 32.93 -23.69
N CYS A 7 10.00 32.99 -23.56
CA CYS A 7 10.78 31.99 -22.86
C CYS A 7 10.43 31.93 -21.35
N ALA A 8 10.19 33.08 -20.74
CA ALA A 8 9.79 33.15 -19.34
C ALA A 8 8.44 32.46 -19.10
N LEU A 9 7.50 32.62 -20.01
CA LEU A 9 6.20 31.96 -19.91
C LEU A 9 6.31 30.45 -20.03
N LEU A 10 7.18 29.93 -20.88
CA LEU A 10 7.42 28.50 -21.02
C LEU A 10 8.03 27.91 -19.77
N CYS A 11 8.94 28.60 -19.10
CA CYS A 11 9.54 28.15 -17.85
C CYS A 11 8.50 28.05 -16.74
N LEU A 12 7.58 29.00 -16.66
CA LEU A 12 6.51 28.97 -15.67
C LEU A 12 5.57 27.79 -15.88
N SER A 13 5.26 27.45 -17.12
CA SER A 13 4.42 26.28 -17.42
C SER A 13 5.07 24.98 -17.00
N SER A 14 6.39 24.86 -17.20
CA SER A 14 7.13 23.67 -16.78
C SER A 14 7.11 23.48 -15.27
N LEU A 15 7.25 24.54 -14.50
CA LEU A 15 7.21 24.49 -13.05
C LEU A 15 5.85 24.05 -12.52
N GLY A 16 4.76 24.43 -13.17
CA GLY A 16 3.42 24.03 -12.79
C GLY A 16 3.19 22.53 -12.84
N ILE A 17 3.85 21.81 -13.75
CA ILE A 17 3.71 20.37 -13.91
C ILE A 17 4.30 19.62 -12.69
N TYR A 18 5.40 20.10 -12.14
CA TYR A 18 6.04 19.46 -10.98
C TYR A 18 5.26 19.60 -9.67
N ALA A 19 4.32 20.52 -9.60
CA ALA A 19 3.52 20.75 -8.39
C ALA A 19 2.43 19.70 -8.19
N GLN A 20 2.18 18.84 -9.19
CA GLN A 20 1.07 17.88 -9.17
C GLN A 20 1.56 16.45 -8.90
N ARG A 21 2.18 16.24 -7.74
CA ARG A 21 2.54 14.88 -7.32
C ARG A 21 1.36 14.19 -6.68
N ASP A 22 1.16 12.94 -7.06
CA ASP A 22 0.19 12.09 -6.40
C ASP A 22 0.66 11.76 -4.98
N SER A 23 -0.20 11.99 -4.01
CA SER A 23 0.04 11.64 -2.61
C SER A 23 -1.13 10.89 -2.00
N THR A 24 -2.04 10.36 -2.83
CA THR A 24 -3.29 9.75 -2.37
C THR A 24 -3.49 8.32 -2.84
N THR A 25 -2.87 7.90 -3.93
CA THR A 25 -3.08 6.56 -4.51
C THR A 25 -2.74 5.47 -3.50
N PHE A 26 -1.57 5.56 -2.86
CA PHE A 26 -1.13 4.55 -1.92
C PHE A 26 -1.25 5.04 -0.48
N LYS A 27 -2.44 5.51 -0.14
CA LYS A 27 -2.76 6.00 1.19
C LYS A 27 -4.20 5.66 1.53
N GLY A 28 -4.41 5.04 2.68
CA GLY A 28 -5.75 4.77 3.18
C GLY A 28 -5.93 3.32 3.61
N TYR A 29 -7.17 2.92 3.66
CA TYR A 29 -7.59 1.60 4.11
C TYR A 29 -8.29 0.90 2.94
N ILE A 30 -7.77 -0.23 2.52
CA ILE A 30 -8.37 -1.08 1.48
C ILE A 30 -8.52 -2.50 2.01
N GLN A 31 -9.52 -3.21 1.51
CA GLN A 31 -9.90 -4.50 2.10
C GLN A 31 -10.23 -5.53 1.03
N ASN A 32 -10.13 -6.79 1.45
CA ASN A 32 -10.63 -7.94 0.70
C ASN A 32 -11.64 -8.67 1.57
N LYS A 33 -12.89 -8.74 1.12
CA LYS A 33 -13.97 -9.33 1.91
C LYS A 33 -13.97 -10.85 1.87
N GLU A 34 -13.41 -11.43 0.82
CA GLU A 34 -13.36 -12.88 0.69
C GLU A 34 -12.55 -13.52 1.81
N TYR A 35 -11.42 -12.91 2.15
CA TYR A 35 -10.55 -13.40 3.21
C TYR A 35 -10.66 -12.61 4.52
N ASP A 36 -11.47 -11.55 4.55
CA ASP A 36 -11.60 -10.65 5.70
C ASP A 36 -10.27 -10.08 6.15
N VAL A 37 -9.49 -9.59 5.18
CA VAL A 37 -8.19 -8.96 5.41
C VAL A 37 -8.19 -7.56 4.87
N TYR A 38 -7.20 -6.77 5.28
CA TYR A 38 -7.10 -5.37 4.87
C TYR A 38 -5.65 -4.91 4.86
N LEU A 39 -5.44 -3.80 4.16
CA LEU A 39 -4.18 -3.06 4.18
C LEU A 39 -4.47 -1.66 4.70
N LYS A 40 -3.71 -1.21 5.67
CA LYS A 40 -3.68 0.18 6.07
C LYS A 40 -2.32 0.75 5.72
N ILE A 41 -2.30 1.75 4.85
CA ILE A 41 -1.07 2.21 4.22
C ILE A 41 -1.00 3.73 4.15
N ASP A 42 0.23 4.24 4.14
CA ASP A 42 0.58 5.57 3.69
C ASP A 42 2.04 5.51 3.23
N PHE A 43 2.21 5.23 1.95
CA PHE A 43 3.54 5.03 1.38
C PHE A 43 4.27 6.34 1.14
N TYR A 44 3.61 7.46 1.35
CA TYR A 44 4.21 8.80 1.19
C TYR A 44 4.78 9.33 2.50
N ALA A 45 4.00 9.26 3.57
CA ALA A 45 4.40 9.78 4.88
C ALA A 45 5.11 8.74 5.75
N ASN A 46 4.88 7.45 5.51
CA ASN A 46 5.45 6.36 6.31
C ASN A 46 5.20 6.56 7.81
N ASN A 47 3.99 6.99 8.14
CA ASN A 47 3.62 7.39 9.50
C ASN A 47 2.58 6.45 10.12
N VAL A 48 2.46 5.24 9.63
CA VAL A 48 1.48 4.28 10.12
C VAL A 48 2.04 3.56 11.34
N THR A 49 1.30 3.63 12.44
CA THR A 49 1.58 2.87 13.65
C THR A 49 0.80 1.56 13.60
N VAL A 50 1.48 0.44 13.82
CA VAL A 50 0.86 -0.88 13.76
C VAL A 50 0.31 -1.22 15.15
N PRO A 51 -1.02 -1.42 15.31
CA PRO A 51 -1.59 -1.77 16.61
C PRO A 51 -0.97 -3.04 17.19
N GLY A 52 -0.57 -2.97 18.44
CA GLY A 52 0.11 -4.07 19.12
C GLY A 52 1.60 -4.17 18.82
N GLN A 53 2.12 -3.35 17.91
CA GLN A 53 3.53 -3.36 17.50
C GLN A 53 4.13 -1.95 17.55
N GLU A 54 3.63 -1.12 18.46
CA GLU A 54 4.02 0.30 18.56
C GLU A 54 5.50 0.46 18.89
N ILE A 55 6.12 -0.54 19.47
CA ILE A 55 7.54 -0.51 19.81
C ILE A 55 8.43 -0.38 18.56
N PHE A 56 7.95 -0.80 17.42
CA PHE A 56 8.70 -0.68 16.16
C PHE A 56 8.54 0.69 15.51
N GLY A 57 7.75 1.59 16.11
CA GLY A 57 7.53 2.94 15.58
C GLY A 57 6.60 2.95 14.38
N THR A 58 6.78 3.99 13.54
CA THR A 58 5.97 4.16 12.34
C THR A 58 6.60 3.50 11.13
N MET A 59 5.77 3.11 10.16
CA MET A 59 6.23 2.47 8.94
C MET A 59 5.27 2.75 7.78
N ALA A 60 5.49 2.11 6.62
CA ALA A 60 4.67 2.35 5.43
C ALA A 60 3.24 1.85 5.58
N GLY A 61 3.03 0.79 6.38
CA GLY A 61 1.70 0.26 6.59
C GLY A 61 1.72 -1.15 7.16
N TYR A 62 0.57 -1.81 7.09
CA TYR A 62 0.48 -3.20 7.52
C TYR A 62 -0.68 -3.91 6.85
N PHE A 63 -0.54 -5.24 6.78
CA PHE A 63 -1.60 -6.16 6.39
C PHE A 63 -2.20 -6.71 7.68
N GLY A 64 -3.51 -6.59 7.81
CA GLY A 64 -4.23 -7.04 8.99
C GLY A 64 -5.33 -8.00 8.65
N ASP A 65 -5.79 -8.71 9.68
CA ASP A 65 -6.85 -9.68 9.61
C ASP A 65 -7.98 -9.22 10.52
N LYS A 66 -9.20 -9.17 10.01
CA LYS A 66 -10.35 -8.73 10.81
C LYS A 66 -10.74 -9.75 11.90
N LYS A 67 -10.28 -10.98 11.77
CA LYS A 67 -10.63 -12.08 12.68
C LYS A 67 -9.51 -12.52 13.59
N ASP A 68 -8.32 -11.91 13.46
CA ASP A 68 -7.15 -12.28 14.24
C ASP A 68 -6.29 -11.05 14.45
N SER A 69 -5.60 -10.98 15.58
CA SER A 69 -4.80 -9.79 15.93
C SER A 69 -3.43 -9.75 15.27
N ARG A 70 -2.99 -10.82 14.61
CA ARG A 70 -1.68 -10.88 13.98
C ARG A 70 -1.60 -9.90 12.81
N LYS A 71 -0.43 -9.30 12.65
CA LYS A 71 -0.18 -8.29 11.61
C LYS A 71 1.05 -8.68 10.80
N TRP A 72 1.03 -8.30 9.54
CA TRP A 72 2.23 -8.31 8.69
C TRP A 72 2.61 -6.86 8.43
N LEU A 73 3.87 -6.54 8.66
CA LEU A 73 4.36 -5.16 8.63
C LEU A 73 4.89 -4.83 7.24
N ILE A 74 4.45 -3.71 6.68
CA ILE A 74 5.02 -3.19 5.43
C ILE A 74 6.13 -2.23 5.84
N THR A 75 7.36 -2.71 5.76
CA THR A 75 8.52 -2.00 6.27
C THR A 75 9.11 -1.02 5.27
N ASP A 76 8.85 -1.22 3.99
CA ASP A 76 9.35 -0.37 2.92
C ASP A 76 8.40 -0.38 1.76
N ALA A 77 8.32 0.75 1.06
CA ALA A 77 7.51 0.89 -0.15
C ALA A 77 8.19 1.87 -1.11
N GLN A 78 8.33 1.46 -2.36
CA GLN A 78 8.86 2.28 -3.43
C GLN A 78 7.84 2.39 -4.54
N ILE A 79 7.39 3.60 -4.80
CA ILE A 79 6.32 3.86 -5.76
C ILE A 79 6.93 4.14 -7.14
N ASP A 80 6.43 3.42 -8.12
CA ASP A 80 6.78 3.60 -9.53
C ASP A 80 5.47 3.70 -10.32
N GLY A 81 4.99 4.92 -10.51
CA GLY A 81 3.71 5.16 -11.17
C GLY A 81 2.54 4.55 -10.39
N LYS A 82 1.87 3.59 -10.98
CA LYS A 82 0.71 2.92 -10.37
C LYS A 82 1.07 1.63 -9.67
N VAL A 83 2.36 1.34 -9.51
CA VAL A 83 2.85 0.15 -8.83
C VAL A 83 3.71 0.58 -7.64
N ALA A 84 3.46 -0.01 -6.50
CA ALA A 84 4.32 0.14 -5.33
C ALA A 84 5.02 -1.19 -5.06
N HIS A 85 6.34 -1.16 -5.02
CA HIS A 85 7.16 -2.32 -4.67
C HIS A 85 7.34 -2.31 -3.15
N ILE A 86 6.87 -3.33 -2.47
CA ILE A 86 6.83 -3.34 -1.01
C ILE A 86 7.57 -4.53 -0.43
N SER A 87 8.11 -4.31 0.77
CA SER A 87 8.72 -5.35 1.59
C SER A 87 7.82 -5.58 2.80
N ILE A 88 7.54 -6.84 3.10
CA ILE A 88 6.61 -7.24 4.15
C ILE A 88 7.31 -8.24 5.06
N THR A 89 7.11 -8.11 6.36
CA THR A 89 7.58 -9.07 7.35
C THR A 89 6.46 -9.38 8.34
N ASN A 90 6.48 -10.58 8.91
CA ASN A 90 5.50 -10.90 9.96
C ASN A 90 5.88 -10.17 11.26
N ASP A 91 4.96 -10.19 12.22
CA ASP A 91 5.15 -9.45 13.48
C ASP A 91 6.21 -10.06 14.40
N TYR A 92 6.69 -11.26 14.10
CA TYR A 92 7.82 -11.87 14.81
C TYR A 92 9.16 -11.64 14.09
N GLY A 93 9.13 -11.13 12.86
CA GLY A 93 10.35 -10.92 12.08
C GLY A 93 10.98 -12.20 11.54
N SER A 94 10.29 -13.33 11.61
CA SER A 94 10.82 -14.63 11.19
C SER A 94 10.54 -14.95 9.72
N GLU A 95 9.58 -14.26 9.10
CA GLU A 95 9.20 -14.48 7.71
C GLU A 95 9.11 -13.13 7.00
N ASP A 96 9.64 -13.06 5.80
CA ASP A 96 9.55 -11.86 4.98
C ASP A 96 9.26 -12.21 3.53
N LEU A 97 8.76 -11.23 2.81
CA LEU A 97 8.45 -11.38 1.39
C LEU A 97 8.49 -10.02 0.71
N THR A 98 8.56 -10.07 -0.61
CA THR A 98 8.35 -8.89 -1.46
C THR A 98 7.06 -9.04 -2.24
N ALA A 99 6.43 -7.92 -2.55
CA ALA A 99 5.18 -7.90 -3.29
C ALA A 99 5.05 -6.58 -4.06
N ASP A 100 4.18 -6.61 -5.05
CA ASP A 100 3.76 -5.39 -5.75
C ASP A 100 2.30 -5.10 -5.42
N LEU A 101 2.03 -3.85 -5.10
CA LEU A 101 0.66 -3.36 -4.97
C LEU A 101 0.38 -2.43 -6.14
N THR A 102 -0.55 -2.80 -6.99
CA THR A 102 -0.82 -2.11 -8.25
C THR A 102 -2.22 -1.52 -8.25
N LEU A 103 -2.33 -0.24 -8.57
CA LEU A 103 -3.64 0.38 -8.85
C LEU A 103 -4.08 -0.03 -10.24
N LEU A 104 -5.21 -0.75 -10.33
CA LEU A 104 -5.77 -1.22 -11.59
C LEU A 104 -6.64 -0.14 -12.24
N PRO A 105 -6.89 -0.22 -13.56
CA PRO A 105 -7.69 0.79 -14.25
C PRO A 105 -9.09 1.01 -13.68
N ASN A 106 -9.67 0.00 -13.04
CA ASN A 106 -11.02 0.09 -12.46
C ASN A 106 -11.02 0.70 -11.04
N GLY A 107 -9.87 1.16 -10.54
CA GLY A 107 -9.78 1.77 -9.22
C GLY A 107 -9.59 0.79 -8.08
N THR A 108 -9.46 -0.50 -8.35
CA THR A 108 -9.12 -1.50 -7.34
C THR A 108 -7.61 -1.69 -7.28
N TYR A 109 -7.14 -2.44 -6.28
CA TYR A 109 -5.73 -2.71 -6.09
C TYR A 109 -5.48 -4.21 -6.15
N GLU A 110 -4.39 -4.60 -6.80
CA GLU A 110 -3.95 -5.98 -6.81
C GLU A 110 -2.66 -6.11 -6.00
N LEU A 111 -2.70 -6.97 -5.00
CA LEU A 111 -1.50 -7.37 -4.27
C LEU A 111 -0.95 -8.64 -4.90
N HIS A 112 0.26 -8.56 -5.43
CA HIS A 112 0.94 -9.69 -6.08
C HIS A 112 2.19 -10.04 -5.29
N GLN A 113 2.18 -11.18 -4.62
CA GLN A 113 3.32 -11.67 -3.85
C GLN A 113 4.37 -12.21 -4.83
N LEU A 114 5.62 -11.78 -4.69
CA LEU A 114 6.69 -12.08 -5.64
C LEU A 114 7.66 -13.14 -5.11
N SER A 115 8.36 -12.83 -4.02
CA SER A 115 9.41 -13.71 -3.52
C SER A 115 9.38 -13.76 -1.99
N GLY A 116 9.98 -14.80 -1.43
CA GLY A 116 10.03 -15.00 0.01
C GLY A 116 8.89 -15.85 0.52
N SER A 117 8.49 -15.61 1.76
CA SER A 117 7.40 -16.32 2.42
C SER A 117 6.06 -15.97 1.79
N ASN A 118 5.05 -16.78 2.04
CA ASN A 118 3.68 -16.50 1.61
C ASN A 118 2.92 -15.84 2.76
N LEU A 119 2.12 -14.82 2.44
CA LEU A 119 1.15 -14.28 3.40
C LEU A 119 0.18 -15.37 3.80
N LYS A 120 -0.11 -15.46 5.09
CA LYS A 120 -1.05 -16.44 5.61
C LYS A 120 -1.81 -15.86 6.80
N ILE A 121 -2.99 -16.42 7.02
CA ILE A 121 -3.88 -16.01 8.08
C ILE A 121 -4.29 -17.25 8.88
N ALA A 122 -4.74 -17.05 10.10
CA ALA A 122 -5.21 -18.14 10.95
C ALA A 122 -6.73 -18.27 10.86
N ARG A 123 -7.21 -19.47 10.56
CA ARG A 123 -8.64 -19.78 10.52
C ARG A 123 -8.86 -21.18 11.13
N ASN A 124 -9.70 -21.26 12.14
CA ASN A 124 -10.01 -22.53 12.81
C ASN A 124 -8.74 -23.27 13.27
N ARG A 125 -7.78 -22.51 13.84
CA ARG A 125 -6.50 -23.03 14.33
C ARG A 125 -5.60 -23.61 13.24
N LYS A 126 -5.84 -23.22 11.99
CA LYS A 126 -5.02 -23.64 10.84
C LYS A 126 -4.51 -22.41 10.11
N TRP A 127 -3.35 -22.55 9.50
CA TRP A 127 -2.82 -21.54 8.63
C TRP A 127 -3.43 -21.66 7.24
N VAL A 128 -3.94 -20.54 6.72
CA VAL A 128 -4.51 -20.45 5.37
C VAL A 128 -3.63 -19.49 4.57
N LYS A 129 -3.07 -19.98 3.48
CA LYS A 129 -2.24 -19.15 2.60
C LYS A 129 -3.12 -18.21 1.81
N ILE A 130 -2.71 -16.94 1.75
CA ILE A 130 -3.35 -15.94 0.89
C ILE A 130 -2.92 -16.21 -0.55
N PRO A 131 -3.84 -16.15 -1.53
CA PRO A 131 -3.46 -16.32 -2.95
C PRO A 131 -2.37 -15.33 -3.35
N LYS A 132 -1.52 -15.74 -4.29
CA LYS A 132 -0.41 -14.89 -4.77
C LYS A 132 -0.90 -13.57 -5.32
N LYS A 133 -2.09 -13.54 -5.89
CA LYS A 133 -2.75 -12.32 -6.37
C LYS A 133 -4.08 -12.16 -5.66
N LEU A 134 -4.27 -11.02 -5.02
CA LEU A 134 -5.48 -10.74 -4.27
C LEU A 134 -5.91 -9.30 -4.52
N ILE A 135 -7.20 -9.09 -4.74
CA ILE A 135 -7.76 -7.78 -5.04
C ILE A 135 -8.24 -7.12 -3.75
N PHE A 136 -7.89 -5.85 -3.59
CA PHE A 136 -8.36 -5.00 -2.49
C PHE A 136 -9.15 -3.84 -3.04
N VAL A 137 -10.15 -3.40 -2.28
CA VAL A 137 -11.01 -2.28 -2.66
C VAL A 137 -11.19 -1.35 -1.47
N PHE A 138 -11.51 -0.10 -1.75
CA PHE A 138 -11.93 0.81 -0.67
C PHE A 138 -13.27 0.34 -0.12
N PRO A 139 -13.51 0.52 1.19
CA PRO A 139 -14.81 0.22 1.76
C PRO A 139 -15.91 0.95 1.03
N ASN A 140 -17.03 0.27 0.76
CA ASN A 140 -18.13 0.86 0.04
C ASN A 140 -18.83 1.92 0.91
N LYS A 141 -18.72 3.18 0.50
CA LYS A 141 -19.32 4.30 1.21
C LYS A 141 -20.79 4.52 0.88
N ASP A 142 -21.31 3.79 -0.10
CA ASP A 142 -22.67 4.00 -0.60
C ASP A 142 -23.72 3.15 0.11
N LYS A 143 -23.33 2.34 1.05
CA LYS A 143 -24.24 1.52 1.85
C LYS A 143 -24.55 2.19 3.18
N HIS A 144 -25.37 3.15 3.11
CA HIS A 144 -25.86 3.82 4.32
C HIS A 144 -27.32 3.60 4.54
#